data_c9a4c9a75fabe13db78176e90c8429af
#
_entry.id   c9a4c9a75fabe13db78176e90c8429af
#
_cell.length_a   1.000
_cell.length_b   1.000
_cell.length_c   1.000
_cell.angle_alpha   90.00
_cell.angle_beta   90.00
_cell.angle_gamma   90.00
#
_symmetry.space_group_name_H-M   'P 1'
#
loop_
_entity.id
_entity.type
_entity.pdbx_description
1 polymer ?
#
loop_
_entity_poly.entity_id
_entity_poly.type
_entity_poly.pdbx_seq_one_letter_code
_entity_poly.pdbx_strand_id
1 'polypeptide(L)'
;MEKRKEEFLKIVCQIYMAAILVVLPLYYIPGNGYYKLGDSKYYLYRNISLICMGICLVVQIIAVVKSCLMEKHRRIEQRCRMENCASFGMYIGMYIRKTGEKMIVWCREHIVVTAVCLYGACAVASALASPYGSTAWTGEKEWYMGAVTICLMVGGFLLAAKYSGQCSRILYLGETASVTVALIGLLQKLGYDPLGLLKGYIVGDWEYTHMLTTLGNNNWLSGYYSVMFPLSLALFCKAVEEERRGSSILLGVSNTLVVILLFLQGSDGGVMVASVALWMCFWSSRKKTKLWEALLFLLTGACVGMLLWGKGMQSRGTFDILLQDGIAKRLAAWQGWLLLAAVCLLFCGVHHVLPEKKKRTLRIGVLYGSLVLAAGTVIWYILKQQGSNFAEWGNRRGRLWQMAWQGFCQGDLRQKLLGAGPDCFAGYLGQVLPGGTVLFDKGYFAGSIFTNAHNEWLTTLINMGVLGVVAYAAVFFTAFRKYRGNFMTNMLLFTYGMHSLISFQQVLNAPLFFLLLGICEAGQGQEKLHRTDTDEESIEIA
;
A
#
# COMPACT_ATOMS: atom_id res chain seq x y z
N MET A 1 2.09 11.66 -35.24
CA MET A 1 2.42 10.24 -34.96
C MET A 1 2.76 10.06 -33.49
N GLU A 2 3.51 10.99 -32.89
CA GLU A 2 3.87 10.94 -31.46
C GLU A 2 2.62 11.06 -30.55
N LYS A 3 1.69 11.96 -30.86
CA LYS A 3 0.41 12.12 -30.14
C LYS A 3 -0.41 10.81 -30.13
N ARG A 4 -0.53 10.10 -31.27
CA ARG A 4 -1.23 8.79 -31.33
C ARG A 4 -0.54 7.71 -30.49
N LYS A 5 0.79 7.69 -30.46
CA LYS A 5 1.57 6.80 -29.60
C LYS A 5 1.26 7.06 -28.13
N GLU A 6 1.28 8.34 -27.73
CA GLU A 6 1.02 8.71 -26.35
C GLU A 6 -0.41 8.37 -25.92
N GLU A 7 -1.41 8.63 -26.77
CA GLU A 7 -2.80 8.24 -26.51
C GLU A 7 -2.94 6.72 -26.36
N PHE A 8 -2.28 5.93 -27.22
CA PHE A 8 -2.27 4.48 -27.10
C PHE A 8 -1.67 4.01 -25.76
N LEU A 9 -0.54 4.57 -25.34
CA LEU A 9 0.11 4.22 -24.07
C LEU A 9 -0.74 4.64 -22.85
N LYS A 10 -1.49 5.74 -22.95
CA LYS A 10 -2.48 6.12 -21.93
C LYS A 10 -3.59 5.08 -21.80
N ILE A 11 -4.10 4.54 -22.92
CA ILE A 11 -5.11 3.48 -22.90
C ILE A 11 -4.55 2.22 -22.26
N VAL A 12 -3.33 1.79 -22.62
CA VAL A 12 -2.68 0.62 -22.00
C VAL A 12 -2.53 0.81 -20.49
N CYS A 13 -2.12 2.02 -20.06
CA CYS A 13 -2.03 2.37 -18.64
C CYS A 13 -3.39 2.31 -17.94
N GLN A 14 -4.45 2.81 -18.55
CA GLN A 14 -5.80 2.75 -17.99
C GLN A 14 -6.32 1.32 -17.84
N ILE A 15 -6.06 0.46 -18.83
CA ILE A 15 -6.38 -0.97 -18.76
C ILE A 15 -5.61 -1.63 -17.59
N TYR A 16 -4.32 -1.35 -17.48
CA TYR A 16 -3.50 -1.85 -16.37
C TYR A 16 -4.04 -1.40 -15.01
N MET A 17 -4.34 -0.11 -14.86
CA MET A 17 -4.90 0.45 -13.63
C MET A 17 -6.25 -0.19 -13.27
N ALA A 18 -7.15 -0.35 -14.24
CA ALA A 18 -8.44 -1.00 -14.03
C ALA A 18 -8.27 -2.46 -13.62
N ALA A 19 -7.34 -3.18 -14.24
CA ALA A 19 -7.04 -4.56 -13.89
C ALA A 19 -6.53 -4.71 -12.45
N ILE A 20 -5.63 -3.81 -12.01
CA ILE A 20 -5.03 -3.87 -10.66
C ILE A 20 -5.99 -3.35 -9.58
N LEU A 21 -6.74 -2.28 -9.85
CA LEU A 21 -7.64 -1.67 -8.86
C LEU A 21 -9.00 -2.35 -8.75
N VAL A 22 -9.47 -3.00 -9.83
CA VAL A 22 -10.82 -3.57 -9.89
C VAL A 22 -10.79 -5.09 -10.01
N VAL A 23 -10.11 -5.62 -11.03
CA VAL A 23 -10.18 -7.06 -11.32
C VAL A 23 -9.41 -7.86 -10.27
N LEU A 24 -8.19 -7.47 -9.94
CA LEU A 24 -7.32 -8.21 -9.02
C LEU A 24 -7.95 -8.42 -7.62
N PRO A 25 -8.52 -7.41 -6.93
CA PRO A 25 -9.12 -7.64 -5.62
C PRO A 25 -10.37 -8.53 -5.68
N LEU A 26 -11.16 -8.48 -6.75
CA LEU A 26 -12.39 -9.25 -6.89
C LEU A 26 -12.18 -10.65 -7.48
N TYR A 27 -11.01 -10.92 -8.08
CA TYR A 27 -10.74 -12.19 -8.76
C TYR A 27 -10.67 -13.37 -7.79
N TYR A 28 -11.38 -14.42 -8.09
CA TYR A 28 -11.32 -15.73 -7.43
C TYR A 28 -11.74 -16.82 -8.44
N ILE A 29 -11.43 -18.08 -8.14
CA ILE A 29 -11.84 -19.22 -8.97
C ILE A 29 -13.06 -19.87 -8.32
N PRO A 30 -14.25 -19.79 -8.93
CA PRO A 30 -15.46 -20.41 -8.39
C PRO A 30 -15.26 -21.90 -8.12
N GLY A 31 -15.73 -22.37 -6.96
CA GLY A 31 -15.64 -23.76 -6.55
C GLY A 31 -14.36 -24.16 -5.82
N ASN A 32 -13.29 -23.35 -5.88
CA ASN A 32 -12.03 -23.65 -5.18
C ASN A 32 -11.97 -23.12 -3.74
N GLY A 33 -12.96 -22.32 -3.31
CA GLY A 33 -12.89 -21.64 -2.01
C GLY A 33 -11.62 -20.80 -1.88
N TYR A 34 -10.93 -20.93 -0.75
CA TYR A 34 -9.65 -20.26 -0.50
C TYR A 34 -8.42 -21.03 -1.00
N TYR A 35 -8.60 -22.24 -1.54
CA TYR A 35 -7.49 -23.05 -2.03
C TYR A 35 -6.77 -22.36 -3.19
N LYS A 36 -5.45 -22.16 -3.06
CA LYS A 36 -4.60 -21.48 -4.05
C LYS A 36 -5.07 -20.09 -4.48
N LEU A 37 -5.82 -19.39 -3.64
CA LEU A 37 -6.29 -18.05 -3.96
C LEU A 37 -5.12 -17.07 -4.19
N GLY A 38 -4.08 -17.14 -3.35
CA GLY A 38 -2.85 -16.34 -3.50
C GLY A 38 -2.16 -16.59 -4.83
N ASP A 39 -1.97 -17.86 -5.20
CA ASP A 39 -1.36 -18.26 -6.47
C ASP A 39 -2.13 -17.67 -7.68
N SER A 40 -3.45 -17.83 -7.68
CA SER A 40 -4.29 -17.37 -8.80
C SER A 40 -4.24 -15.85 -8.96
N LYS A 41 -4.23 -15.10 -7.85
CA LYS A 41 -4.07 -13.65 -7.87
C LYS A 41 -2.69 -13.21 -8.33
N TYR A 42 -1.64 -13.90 -7.88
CA TYR A 42 -0.28 -13.63 -8.35
C TYR A 42 -0.15 -13.84 -9.86
N TYR A 43 -0.62 -14.97 -10.38
CA TYR A 43 -0.53 -15.23 -11.83
C TYR A 43 -1.33 -14.23 -12.64
N LEU A 44 -2.50 -13.80 -12.16
CA LEU A 44 -3.27 -12.74 -12.80
C LEU A 44 -2.47 -11.42 -12.80
N TYR A 45 -1.95 -10.98 -11.65
CA TYR A 45 -1.13 -9.78 -11.52
C TYR A 45 0.08 -9.82 -12.44
N ARG A 46 0.87 -10.90 -12.37
CA ARG A 46 2.08 -11.08 -13.17
C ARG A 46 1.80 -11.01 -14.66
N ASN A 47 0.80 -11.77 -15.13
CA ASN A 47 0.51 -11.87 -16.56
C ASN A 47 0.01 -10.53 -17.13
N ILE A 48 -0.90 -9.85 -16.43
CA ILE A 48 -1.37 -8.52 -16.84
C ILE A 48 -0.21 -7.51 -16.86
N SER A 49 0.63 -7.53 -15.82
CA SER A 49 1.78 -6.64 -15.73
C SER A 49 2.77 -6.87 -16.87
N LEU A 50 3.13 -8.14 -17.16
CA LEU A 50 4.03 -8.49 -18.25
C LEU A 50 3.46 -8.07 -19.62
N ILE A 51 2.17 -8.29 -19.86
CA ILE A 51 1.52 -7.91 -21.13
C ILE A 51 1.54 -6.39 -21.30
N CYS A 52 1.03 -5.64 -20.31
CA CYS A 52 0.94 -4.18 -20.42
C CYS A 52 2.32 -3.52 -20.52
N MET A 53 3.27 -3.94 -19.67
CA MET A 53 4.63 -3.41 -19.69
C MET A 53 5.39 -3.84 -20.95
N GLY A 54 5.19 -5.08 -21.43
CA GLY A 54 5.75 -5.58 -22.68
C GLY A 54 5.27 -4.75 -23.87
N ILE A 55 3.99 -4.47 -23.98
CA ILE A 55 3.43 -3.58 -25.01
C ILE A 55 4.09 -2.19 -24.94
N CYS A 56 4.18 -1.61 -23.75
CA CYS A 56 4.81 -0.30 -23.57
C CYS A 56 6.29 -0.31 -23.98
N LEU A 57 7.03 -1.36 -23.61
CA LEU A 57 8.45 -1.51 -23.97
C LEU A 57 8.62 -1.62 -25.48
N VAL A 58 7.84 -2.47 -26.16
CA VAL A 58 7.89 -2.64 -27.61
C VAL A 58 7.62 -1.31 -28.33
N VAL A 59 6.57 -0.58 -27.92
CA VAL A 59 6.22 0.72 -28.50
C VAL A 59 7.35 1.75 -28.28
N GLN A 60 8.02 1.73 -27.12
CA GLN A 60 9.16 2.61 -26.85
C GLN A 60 10.38 2.23 -27.69
N ILE A 61 10.70 0.93 -27.81
CA ILE A 61 11.82 0.45 -28.66
C ILE A 61 11.61 0.88 -30.11
N ILE A 62 10.42 0.66 -30.66
CA ILE A 62 10.09 1.09 -32.03
C ILE A 62 10.29 2.60 -32.20
N ALA A 63 9.88 3.40 -31.21
CA ALA A 63 10.07 4.84 -31.27
C ALA A 63 11.53 5.26 -31.22
N VAL A 64 12.33 4.64 -30.36
CA VAL A 64 13.79 4.89 -30.26
C VAL A 64 14.51 4.49 -31.54
N VAL A 65 14.25 3.28 -32.07
CA VAL A 65 14.86 2.80 -33.32
C VAL A 65 14.52 3.76 -34.46
N LYS A 66 13.26 4.20 -34.58
CA LYS A 66 12.86 5.17 -35.60
C LYS A 66 13.55 6.52 -35.45
N SER A 67 13.70 7.01 -34.22
CA SER A 67 14.41 8.26 -33.91
C SER A 67 15.90 8.14 -34.28
N CYS A 68 16.54 7.02 -33.91
CA CYS A 68 17.95 6.77 -34.27
C CYS A 68 18.17 6.69 -35.79
N LEU A 69 17.24 6.05 -36.50
CA LEU A 69 17.33 5.98 -37.97
C LEU A 69 17.20 7.36 -38.63
N MET A 70 16.24 8.19 -38.14
CA MET A 70 16.10 9.56 -38.64
C MET A 70 17.33 10.43 -38.31
N GLU A 71 17.89 10.27 -37.11
CA GLU A 71 19.11 11.02 -36.73
C GLU A 71 20.34 10.57 -37.53
N LYS A 72 20.46 9.25 -37.80
CA LYS A 72 21.50 8.72 -38.68
C LYS A 72 21.39 9.32 -40.10
N HIS A 73 20.18 9.47 -40.62
CA HIS A 73 19.93 10.08 -41.94
C HIS A 73 20.36 11.55 -41.95
N ARG A 74 19.99 12.33 -40.92
CA ARG A 74 20.43 13.73 -40.76
C ARG A 74 21.94 13.86 -40.61
N ARG A 75 22.61 12.95 -39.87
CA ARG A 75 24.07 12.96 -39.70
C ARG A 75 24.80 12.59 -40.97
N ILE A 76 24.23 11.73 -41.81
CA ILE A 76 24.80 11.43 -43.13
C ILE A 76 24.71 12.68 -44.02
N GLU A 77 23.57 13.40 -44.04
CA GLU A 77 23.43 14.66 -44.76
C GLU A 77 24.37 15.76 -44.24
N GLN A 78 24.64 15.82 -42.92
CA GLN A 78 25.60 16.77 -42.33
C GLN A 78 27.07 16.38 -42.55
N ARG A 79 27.40 15.07 -42.56
CA ARG A 79 28.77 14.59 -42.84
C ARG A 79 29.22 14.90 -44.24
N CYS A 80 28.31 14.93 -45.20
CA CYS A 80 28.60 15.41 -46.55
C CYS A 80 28.95 16.91 -46.60
N ARG A 81 28.80 17.66 -45.50
CA ARG A 81 29.10 19.11 -45.40
C ARG A 81 30.32 19.44 -44.55
N MET A 82 30.90 18.49 -43.80
CA MET A 82 32.04 18.73 -42.89
C MET A 82 33.10 17.63 -42.98
N GLU A 83 34.03 17.77 -43.84
CA GLU A 83 35.35 17.12 -43.77
C GLU A 83 36.24 18.00 -42.90
N ASN A 84 36.39 17.68 -41.62
CA ASN A 84 37.53 17.94 -40.75
C ASN A 84 37.15 17.70 -39.28
N CYS A 85 37.62 16.59 -38.69
CA CYS A 85 37.58 16.39 -37.26
C CYS A 85 38.80 15.64 -36.73
N ALA A 86 39.72 16.38 -36.15
CA ALA A 86 40.62 15.87 -35.12
C ALA A 86 39.89 15.90 -33.75
N SER A 87 40.08 14.81 -33.00
CA SER A 87 39.74 14.57 -31.58
C SER A 87 38.40 13.89 -31.22
N PHE A 88 38.28 12.64 -31.67
CA PHE A 88 37.18 11.74 -31.26
C PHE A 88 37.16 11.44 -29.74
N GLY A 89 38.32 11.31 -29.08
CA GLY A 89 38.42 11.00 -27.65
C GLY A 89 37.96 12.14 -26.74
N MET A 90 38.25 13.39 -27.08
CA MET A 90 37.81 14.56 -26.30
C MET A 90 36.31 14.81 -26.44
N TYR A 91 35.74 14.49 -27.61
CA TYR A 91 34.29 14.58 -27.86
C TYR A 91 33.51 13.55 -27.05
N ILE A 92 33.98 12.31 -26.93
CA ILE A 92 33.37 11.25 -26.10
C ILE A 92 33.42 11.65 -24.62
N GLY A 93 34.56 12.13 -24.12
CA GLY A 93 34.70 12.58 -22.72
C GLY A 93 33.75 13.73 -22.37
N MET A 94 33.62 14.73 -23.24
CA MET A 94 32.68 15.83 -23.09
C MET A 94 31.22 15.37 -23.17
N TYR A 95 30.90 14.44 -24.07
CA TYR A 95 29.54 13.88 -24.21
C TYR A 95 29.12 13.09 -22.98
N ILE A 96 30.02 12.24 -22.46
CA ILE A 96 29.77 11.45 -21.23
C ILE A 96 29.56 12.39 -20.02
N ARG A 97 30.42 13.40 -19.86
CA ARG A 97 30.30 14.39 -18.78
C ARG A 97 28.98 15.17 -18.86
N LYS A 98 28.64 15.70 -20.04
CA LYS A 98 27.39 16.45 -20.27
C LYS A 98 26.14 15.58 -20.09
N THR A 99 26.20 14.31 -20.44
CA THR A 99 25.12 13.34 -20.23
C THR A 99 24.99 13.00 -18.76
N GLY A 100 26.10 12.82 -18.02
CA GLY A 100 26.11 12.59 -16.58
C GLY A 100 25.54 13.77 -15.80
N GLU A 101 25.92 15.01 -16.14
CA GLU A 101 25.37 16.22 -15.52
C GLU A 101 23.85 16.34 -15.75
N LYS A 102 23.39 16.08 -16.98
CA LYS A 102 21.94 16.05 -17.29
C LYS A 102 21.21 14.97 -16.51
N MET A 103 21.80 13.78 -16.36
CA MET A 103 21.20 12.69 -15.59
C MET A 103 21.10 13.02 -14.10
N ILE A 104 22.12 13.67 -13.51
CA ILE A 104 22.08 14.12 -12.12
C ILE A 104 20.96 15.16 -11.91
N VAL A 105 20.82 16.12 -12.81
CA VAL A 105 19.74 17.12 -12.76
C VAL A 105 18.40 16.42 -12.87
N TRP A 106 18.21 15.52 -13.83
CA TRP A 106 16.99 14.75 -14.00
C TRP A 106 16.63 13.93 -12.75
N CYS A 107 17.60 13.25 -12.15
CA CYS A 107 17.39 12.49 -10.90
C CYS A 107 16.96 13.38 -9.73
N ARG A 108 17.44 14.62 -9.65
CA ARG A 108 17.02 15.60 -8.64
C ARG A 108 15.59 16.10 -8.87
N GLU A 109 15.23 16.35 -10.12
CA GLU A 109 13.87 16.78 -10.49
C GLU A 109 12.85 15.66 -10.30
N HIS A 110 13.24 14.39 -10.54
CA HIS A 110 12.40 13.20 -10.45
C HIS A 110 12.82 12.29 -9.27
N ILE A 111 13.01 12.90 -8.08
CA ILE A 111 13.61 12.22 -6.93
C ILE A 111 12.83 10.97 -6.48
N VAL A 112 11.48 10.98 -6.56
CA VAL A 112 10.65 9.81 -6.21
C VAL A 112 10.82 8.70 -7.23
N VAL A 113 10.83 9.04 -8.53
CA VAL A 113 11.09 8.08 -9.61
C VAL A 113 12.46 7.43 -9.41
N THR A 114 13.48 8.24 -9.10
CA THR A 114 14.85 7.77 -8.82
C THR A 114 14.88 6.82 -7.63
N ALA A 115 14.20 7.14 -6.53
CA ALA A 115 14.13 6.29 -5.34
C ALA A 115 13.45 4.95 -5.63
N VAL A 116 12.34 4.95 -6.38
CA VAL A 116 11.63 3.72 -6.78
C VAL A 116 12.48 2.87 -7.72
N CYS A 117 13.17 3.47 -8.69
CA CYS A 117 14.09 2.75 -9.56
C CYS A 117 15.29 2.16 -8.79
N LEU A 118 15.81 2.89 -7.80
CA LEU A 118 16.89 2.40 -6.94
C LEU A 118 16.43 1.20 -6.11
N TYR A 119 15.20 1.23 -5.57
CA TYR A 119 14.63 0.07 -4.86
C TYR A 119 14.55 -1.17 -5.75
N GLY A 120 14.08 -1.03 -6.99
CA GLY A 120 14.08 -2.13 -7.97
C GLY A 120 15.50 -2.62 -8.33
N ALA A 121 16.45 -1.69 -8.50
CA ALA A 121 17.84 -2.04 -8.78
C ALA A 121 18.49 -2.82 -7.60
N CYS A 122 18.20 -2.44 -6.36
CA CYS A 122 18.62 -3.18 -5.17
C CYS A 122 18.04 -4.60 -5.15
N ALA A 123 16.77 -4.77 -5.53
CA ALA A 123 16.14 -6.10 -5.61
C ALA A 123 16.84 -6.99 -6.65
N VAL A 124 17.14 -6.45 -7.83
CA VAL A 124 17.87 -7.17 -8.89
C VAL A 124 19.30 -7.51 -8.43
N ALA A 125 20.02 -6.56 -7.85
CA ALA A 125 21.37 -6.78 -7.34
C ALA A 125 21.40 -7.85 -6.25
N SER A 126 20.43 -7.82 -5.33
CA SER A 126 20.25 -8.83 -4.29
C SER A 126 19.97 -10.22 -4.89
N ALA A 127 19.08 -10.31 -5.89
CA ALA A 127 18.75 -11.59 -6.54
C ALA A 127 19.95 -12.17 -7.30
N LEU A 128 20.73 -11.32 -8.00
CA LEU A 128 21.95 -11.75 -8.70
C LEU A 128 23.03 -12.26 -7.74
N ALA A 129 23.11 -11.69 -6.54
CA ALA A 129 24.07 -12.10 -5.51
C ALA A 129 23.56 -13.26 -4.66
N SER A 130 22.31 -13.67 -4.81
CA SER A 130 21.64 -14.67 -3.96
C SER A 130 22.10 -16.09 -4.27
N PRO A 131 22.35 -16.92 -3.25
CA PRO A 131 22.62 -18.36 -3.45
C PRO A 131 21.32 -19.17 -3.66
N TYR A 132 20.14 -18.56 -3.51
CA TYR A 132 18.84 -19.26 -3.56
C TYR A 132 18.23 -19.35 -4.98
N GLY A 133 18.98 -18.95 -5.99
CA GLY A 133 18.64 -19.19 -7.41
C GLY A 133 17.23 -18.66 -7.79
N SER A 134 16.36 -19.56 -8.23
CA SER A 134 15.03 -19.19 -8.74
C SER A 134 14.14 -18.54 -7.69
N THR A 135 14.25 -18.89 -6.42
CA THR A 135 13.45 -18.32 -5.33
C THR A 135 13.68 -16.81 -5.22
N ALA A 136 14.92 -16.35 -5.33
CA ALA A 136 15.22 -14.91 -5.29
C ALA A 136 14.58 -14.14 -6.46
N TRP A 137 14.35 -14.79 -7.60
CA TRP A 137 13.72 -14.17 -8.78
C TRP A 137 12.20 -14.26 -8.76
N THR A 138 11.64 -15.46 -8.49
CA THR A 138 10.19 -15.70 -8.60
C THR A 138 9.46 -15.53 -7.27
N GLY A 139 10.17 -15.60 -6.16
CA GLY A 139 9.62 -15.61 -4.81
C GLY A 139 9.28 -17.01 -4.31
N GLU A 140 9.04 -17.12 -3.01
CA GLU A 140 8.51 -18.30 -2.34
C GLU A 140 7.08 -18.56 -2.79
N LYS A 141 6.72 -19.84 -2.93
CA LYS A 141 5.35 -20.22 -3.34
C LYS A 141 4.31 -19.66 -2.37
N GLU A 142 3.18 -19.22 -2.91
CA GLU A 142 2.08 -18.52 -2.23
C GLU A 142 2.37 -17.04 -1.88
N TRP A 143 3.64 -16.59 -1.83
CA TRP A 143 4.04 -15.20 -1.54
C TRP A 143 4.49 -14.46 -2.79
N TYR A 144 5.37 -15.07 -3.59
CA TYR A 144 5.84 -14.56 -4.88
C TYR A 144 6.39 -13.12 -4.85
N MET A 145 7.07 -12.74 -3.76
CA MET A 145 7.65 -11.40 -3.62
C MET A 145 9.13 -11.34 -4.06
N GLY A 146 9.51 -12.18 -5.03
CA GLY A 146 10.83 -12.18 -5.66
C GLY A 146 11.13 -10.92 -6.49
N ALA A 147 12.35 -10.83 -7.00
CA ALA A 147 12.83 -9.67 -7.75
C ALA A 147 11.97 -9.34 -8.98
N VAL A 148 11.41 -10.34 -9.66
CA VAL A 148 10.49 -10.13 -10.79
C VAL A 148 9.25 -9.34 -10.34
N THR A 149 8.64 -9.71 -9.23
CA THR A 149 7.47 -9.00 -8.69
C THR A 149 7.80 -7.56 -8.30
N ILE A 150 8.95 -7.33 -7.66
CA ILE A 150 9.42 -5.99 -7.33
C ILE A 150 9.65 -5.16 -8.60
N CYS A 151 10.27 -5.73 -9.64
CA CYS A 151 10.44 -5.05 -10.93
C CYS A 151 9.08 -4.72 -11.60
N LEU A 152 8.10 -5.61 -11.50
CA LEU A 152 6.75 -5.34 -12.01
C LEU A 152 6.04 -4.23 -11.22
N MET A 153 6.24 -4.14 -9.90
CA MET A 153 5.75 -3.01 -9.10
C MET A 153 6.38 -1.68 -9.52
N VAL A 154 7.71 -1.66 -9.70
CA VAL A 154 8.44 -0.49 -10.23
C VAL A 154 7.94 -0.12 -11.62
N GLY A 155 7.76 -1.10 -12.50
CA GLY A 155 7.20 -0.89 -13.84
C GLY A 155 5.79 -0.30 -13.80
N GLY A 156 4.92 -0.79 -12.92
CA GLY A 156 3.57 -0.27 -12.70
C GLY A 156 3.57 1.18 -12.20
N PHE A 157 4.46 1.50 -11.27
CA PHE A 157 4.70 2.88 -10.83
C PHE A 157 5.13 3.77 -12.00
N LEU A 158 6.13 3.36 -12.79
CA LEU A 158 6.63 4.15 -13.93
C LEU A 158 5.56 4.35 -15.01
N LEU A 159 4.78 3.31 -15.29
CA LEU A 159 3.67 3.37 -16.24
C LEU A 159 2.62 4.38 -15.78
N ALA A 160 2.21 4.33 -14.50
CA ALA A 160 1.27 5.25 -13.93
C ALA A 160 1.82 6.69 -13.85
N ALA A 161 3.04 6.86 -13.38
CA ALA A 161 3.70 8.16 -13.27
C ALA A 161 3.77 8.92 -14.60
N LYS A 162 3.90 8.18 -15.70
CA LYS A 162 4.01 8.80 -17.02
C LYS A 162 2.70 8.91 -17.78
N TYR A 163 1.79 7.93 -17.65
CA TYR A 163 0.64 7.77 -18.55
C TYR A 163 -0.73 7.74 -17.88
N SER A 164 -0.84 7.83 -16.53
CA SER A 164 -2.16 7.76 -15.87
C SER A 164 -3.09 8.90 -16.25
N GLY A 165 -2.56 10.10 -16.50
CA GLY A 165 -3.35 11.26 -16.91
C GLY A 165 -4.52 11.55 -15.95
N GLN A 166 -5.68 11.92 -16.49
CA GLN A 166 -6.92 12.07 -15.72
C GLN A 166 -7.57 10.69 -15.50
N CYS A 167 -7.30 10.08 -14.34
CA CYS A 167 -7.75 8.71 -14.01
C CYS A 167 -8.90 8.67 -12.98
N SER A 168 -9.57 9.79 -12.71
CA SER A 168 -10.62 9.88 -11.68
C SER A 168 -11.67 8.78 -11.80
N ARG A 169 -12.15 8.47 -13.02
CA ARG A 169 -13.13 7.39 -13.25
C ARG A 169 -12.62 6.02 -12.79
N ILE A 170 -11.35 5.71 -13.05
CA ILE A 170 -10.74 4.43 -12.67
C ILE A 170 -10.57 4.35 -11.15
N LEU A 171 -10.25 5.47 -10.48
CA LEU A 171 -10.19 5.52 -9.02
C LEU A 171 -11.56 5.27 -8.38
N TYR A 172 -12.66 5.83 -8.94
CA TYR A 172 -14.01 5.53 -8.48
C TYR A 172 -14.43 4.08 -8.75
N LEU A 173 -13.99 3.48 -9.86
CA LEU A 173 -14.21 2.04 -10.12
C LEU A 173 -13.44 1.18 -9.12
N GLY A 174 -12.19 1.55 -8.78
CA GLY A 174 -11.42 0.90 -7.72
C GLY A 174 -12.09 1.00 -6.37
N GLU A 175 -12.69 2.16 -6.05
CA GLU A 175 -13.51 2.34 -4.84
C GLU A 175 -14.74 1.42 -4.85
N THR A 176 -15.44 1.29 -5.97
CA THR A 176 -16.58 0.37 -6.10
C THR A 176 -16.15 -1.08 -5.83
N ALA A 177 -14.98 -1.50 -6.36
CA ALA A 177 -14.42 -2.81 -6.07
C ALA A 177 -14.09 -2.98 -4.58
N SER A 178 -13.50 -1.94 -3.95
CA SER A 178 -13.19 -1.91 -2.52
C SER A 178 -14.45 -2.09 -1.65
N VAL A 179 -15.51 -1.37 -1.96
CA VAL A 179 -16.81 -1.51 -1.26
C VAL A 179 -17.42 -2.89 -1.49
N THR A 180 -17.30 -3.45 -2.68
CA THR A 180 -17.77 -4.83 -2.98
C THR A 180 -17.04 -5.85 -2.11
N VAL A 181 -15.71 -5.72 -1.98
CA VAL A 181 -14.92 -6.53 -1.04
C VAL A 181 -15.43 -6.37 0.39
N ALA A 182 -15.72 -5.12 0.83
CA ALA A 182 -16.25 -4.87 2.17
C ALA A 182 -17.61 -5.53 2.39
N LEU A 183 -18.51 -5.42 1.43
CA LEU A 183 -19.85 -6.03 1.51
C LEU A 183 -19.78 -7.56 1.61
N ILE A 184 -18.93 -8.21 0.80
CA ILE A 184 -18.70 -9.66 0.89
C ILE A 184 -18.23 -10.04 2.30
N GLY A 185 -17.23 -9.32 2.83
CA GLY A 185 -16.69 -9.59 4.16
C GLY A 185 -17.72 -9.36 5.29
N LEU A 186 -18.53 -8.32 5.18
CA LEU A 186 -19.60 -8.07 6.16
C LEU A 186 -20.69 -9.15 6.10
N LEU A 187 -21.06 -9.62 4.91
CA LEU A 187 -21.99 -10.74 4.77
C LEU A 187 -21.42 -12.02 5.40
N GLN A 188 -20.13 -12.31 5.17
CA GLN A 188 -19.47 -13.46 5.82
C GLN A 188 -19.45 -13.32 7.37
N LYS A 189 -19.24 -12.10 7.90
CA LYS A 189 -19.33 -11.83 9.35
C LYS A 189 -20.76 -11.83 9.89
N LEU A 190 -21.77 -11.88 9.04
CA LEU A 190 -23.16 -12.13 9.38
C LEU A 190 -23.55 -13.61 9.23
N GLY A 191 -22.62 -14.47 8.82
CA GLY A 191 -22.85 -15.90 8.61
C GLY A 191 -23.34 -16.25 7.19
N TYR A 192 -23.34 -15.30 6.25
CA TYR A 192 -23.68 -15.54 4.85
C TYR A 192 -22.40 -15.62 4.00
N ASP A 193 -22.25 -16.69 3.22
CA ASP A 193 -21.13 -16.83 2.27
C ASP A 193 -21.65 -16.77 0.82
N PRO A 194 -21.85 -15.56 0.26
CA PRO A 194 -22.51 -15.38 -1.04
C PRO A 194 -21.72 -15.96 -2.22
N LEU A 195 -20.42 -16.17 -2.05
CA LEU A 195 -19.53 -16.69 -3.10
C LEU A 195 -19.13 -18.14 -2.87
N GLY A 196 -19.56 -18.77 -1.78
CA GLY A 196 -19.21 -20.14 -1.43
C GLY A 196 -17.71 -20.33 -1.14
N LEU A 197 -17.02 -19.29 -0.66
CA LEU A 197 -15.58 -19.33 -0.36
C LEU A 197 -15.27 -20.16 0.88
N LEU A 198 -16.20 -20.22 1.84
CA LEU A 198 -16.09 -21.01 3.07
C LEU A 198 -16.67 -22.42 2.93
N LYS A 199 -17.16 -22.78 1.74
CA LYS A 199 -17.74 -24.11 1.49
C LYS A 199 -16.70 -25.21 1.70
N GLY A 200 -16.99 -26.15 2.57
CA GLY A 200 -16.11 -27.28 2.89
C GLY A 200 -15.28 -27.08 4.17
N TYR A 201 -15.27 -25.87 4.75
CA TYR A 201 -14.67 -25.62 6.06
C TYR A 201 -15.73 -25.74 7.16
N ILE A 202 -15.34 -26.24 8.32
CA ILE A 202 -16.22 -26.41 9.49
C ILE A 202 -16.16 -25.12 10.32
N VAL A 203 -17.29 -24.72 10.89
CA VAL A 203 -17.35 -23.60 11.82
C VAL A 203 -16.43 -23.88 13.01
N GLY A 204 -15.45 -23.00 13.23
CA GLY A 204 -14.39 -23.19 14.24
C GLY A 204 -13.03 -23.54 13.66
N ASP A 205 -12.95 -23.97 12.39
CA ASP A 205 -11.68 -24.14 11.70
C ASP A 205 -10.93 -22.79 11.59
N TRP A 206 -9.61 -22.88 11.43
CA TRP A 206 -8.76 -21.70 11.29
C TRP A 206 -9.22 -20.80 10.13
N GLU A 207 -9.58 -21.40 9.01
CA GLU A 207 -10.05 -20.69 7.82
C GLU A 207 -11.30 -19.85 8.09
N TYR A 208 -12.21 -20.35 8.93
CA TYR A 208 -13.47 -19.67 9.24
C TYR A 208 -13.25 -18.34 9.97
N THR A 209 -12.18 -18.23 10.75
CA THR A 209 -11.86 -17.02 11.53
C THR A 209 -10.85 -16.11 10.84
N HIS A 210 -9.96 -16.69 10.01
CA HIS A 210 -8.81 -15.97 9.43
C HIS A 210 -8.95 -15.66 7.94
N MET A 211 -9.82 -16.39 7.21
CA MET A 211 -10.04 -16.16 5.80
C MET A 211 -11.33 -15.38 5.57
N LEU A 212 -11.27 -14.34 4.75
CA LEU A 212 -12.38 -13.42 4.55
C LEU A 212 -12.33 -12.79 3.16
N THR A 213 -13.50 -12.55 2.58
CA THR A 213 -13.67 -11.90 1.27
C THR A 213 -12.98 -12.65 0.11
N THR A 214 -12.91 -12.03 -1.05
CA THR A 214 -12.11 -12.52 -2.18
C THR A 214 -10.61 -12.31 -1.99
N LEU A 215 -10.17 -11.68 -0.89
CA LEU A 215 -8.74 -11.43 -0.62
C LEU A 215 -8.09 -12.57 0.17
N GLY A 216 -8.88 -13.37 0.89
CA GLY A 216 -8.39 -14.49 1.68
C GLY A 216 -8.00 -14.08 3.10
N ASN A 217 -6.74 -14.25 3.48
CA ASN A 217 -6.29 -14.01 4.85
C ASN A 217 -6.60 -12.57 5.34
N ASN A 218 -7.02 -12.45 6.60
CA ASN A 218 -7.37 -11.18 7.23
C ASN A 218 -6.20 -10.17 7.29
N ASN A 219 -4.93 -10.63 7.35
CA ASN A 219 -3.79 -9.73 7.21
C ASN A 219 -3.62 -9.22 5.77
N TRP A 220 -4.01 -10.01 4.76
CA TRP A 220 -4.04 -9.56 3.37
C TRP A 220 -5.12 -8.50 3.15
N LEU A 221 -6.27 -8.71 3.78
CA LEU A 221 -7.38 -7.74 3.78
C LEU A 221 -6.94 -6.41 4.42
N SER A 222 -6.26 -6.44 5.58
CA SER A 222 -5.73 -5.23 6.21
C SER A 222 -4.66 -4.55 5.35
N GLY A 223 -3.81 -5.34 4.67
CA GLY A 223 -2.83 -4.85 3.71
C GLY A 223 -3.47 -4.14 2.52
N TYR A 224 -4.51 -4.72 1.94
CA TYR A 224 -5.29 -4.09 0.87
C TYR A 224 -5.90 -2.76 1.31
N TYR A 225 -6.55 -2.73 2.47
CA TYR A 225 -7.15 -1.50 2.98
C TYR A 225 -6.14 -0.49 3.52
N SER A 226 -4.90 -0.86 3.80
CA SER A 226 -3.86 0.13 4.10
C SER A 226 -3.59 1.08 2.93
N VAL A 227 -3.96 0.65 1.71
CA VAL A 227 -3.86 1.41 0.45
C VAL A 227 -5.21 1.97 -0.01
N MET A 228 -6.25 1.13 -0.04
CA MET A 228 -7.55 1.53 -0.63
C MET A 228 -8.40 2.40 0.31
N PHE A 229 -8.31 2.23 1.62
CA PHE A 229 -9.07 3.06 2.55
C PHE A 229 -8.60 4.53 2.58
N PRO A 230 -7.28 4.86 2.57
CA PRO A 230 -6.81 6.23 2.31
C PRO A 230 -7.35 6.85 1.02
N LEU A 231 -7.40 6.08 -0.07
CA LEU A 231 -7.99 6.53 -1.33
C LEU A 231 -9.47 6.86 -1.17
N SER A 232 -10.25 5.95 -0.60
CA SER A 232 -11.68 6.09 -0.34
C SER A 232 -11.99 7.33 0.50
N LEU A 233 -11.27 7.51 1.62
CA LEU A 233 -11.39 8.70 2.47
C LEU A 233 -11.00 9.98 1.76
N ALA A 234 -9.97 9.97 0.91
CA ALA A 234 -9.58 11.15 0.14
C ALA A 234 -10.67 11.55 -0.87
N LEU A 235 -11.29 10.56 -1.55
CA LEU A 235 -12.43 10.79 -2.44
C LEU A 235 -13.65 11.33 -1.68
N PHE A 236 -13.91 10.80 -0.48
CA PHE A 236 -14.97 11.30 0.41
C PHE A 236 -14.72 12.75 0.84
N CYS A 237 -13.53 13.06 1.35
CA CYS A 237 -13.17 14.42 1.75
C CYS A 237 -13.32 15.41 0.59
N LYS A 238 -12.85 15.03 -0.60
CA LYS A 238 -12.99 15.84 -1.82
C LYS A 238 -14.46 16.05 -2.18
N ALA A 239 -15.31 15.01 -2.13
CA ALA A 239 -16.73 15.13 -2.44
C ALA A 239 -17.47 16.06 -1.46
N VAL A 240 -17.12 16.03 -0.17
CA VAL A 240 -17.66 16.93 0.86
C VAL A 240 -17.22 18.37 0.61
N GLU A 241 -15.95 18.60 0.28
CA GLU A 241 -15.39 19.94 0.03
C GLU A 241 -15.95 20.57 -1.24
N GLU A 242 -16.20 19.77 -2.27
CA GLU A 242 -16.83 20.20 -3.54
C GLU A 242 -18.37 20.25 -3.47
N GLU A 243 -18.95 20.01 -2.29
CA GLU A 243 -20.40 20.03 -2.02
C GLU A 243 -21.21 19.07 -2.92
N ARG A 244 -20.58 17.99 -3.42
CA ARG A 244 -21.21 16.95 -4.24
C ARG A 244 -22.02 16.00 -3.34
N ARG A 245 -23.25 16.40 -2.97
CA ARG A 245 -24.10 15.72 -1.97
C ARG A 245 -24.27 14.22 -2.23
N GLY A 246 -24.65 13.83 -3.46
CA GLY A 246 -24.85 12.41 -3.80
C GLY A 246 -23.58 11.58 -3.62
N SER A 247 -22.44 12.07 -4.12
CA SER A 247 -21.14 11.40 -3.97
C SER A 247 -20.67 11.36 -2.52
N SER A 248 -20.85 12.43 -1.74
CA SER A 248 -20.45 12.47 -0.34
C SER A 248 -21.27 11.50 0.53
N ILE A 249 -22.58 11.36 0.28
CA ILE A 249 -23.41 10.37 0.98
C ILE A 249 -22.97 8.94 0.63
N LEU A 250 -22.84 8.64 -0.68
CA LEU A 250 -22.43 7.30 -1.13
C LEU A 250 -21.06 6.91 -0.57
N LEU A 251 -20.06 7.78 -0.70
CA LEU A 251 -18.72 7.53 -0.17
C LEU A 251 -18.70 7.50 1.36
N GLY A 252 -19.55 8.29 2.03
CA GLY A 252 -19.72 8.24 3.48
C GLY A 252 -20.22 6.88 3.96
N VAL A 253 -21.27 6.35 3.31
CA VAL A 253 -21.77 4.99 3.57
C VAL A 253 -20.69 3.94 3.26
N SER A 254 -20.03 4.04 2.12
CA SER A 254 -18.95 3.13 1.73
C SER A 254 -17.84 3.07 2.79
N ASN A 255 -17.33 4.23 3.20
CA ASN A 255 -16.29 4.31 4.22
C ASN A 255 -16.76 3.80 5.59
N THR A 256 -18.03 4.03 5.94
CA THR A 256 -18.64 3.45 7.16
C THR A 256 -18.58 1.92 7.14
N LEU A 257 -18.97 1.29 6.03
CA LEU A 257 -18.93 -0.17 5.86
C LEU A 257 -17.48 -0.70 5.92
N VAL A 258 -16.53 -0.01 5.30
CA VAL A 258 -15.11 -0.37 5.38
C VAL A 258 -14.58 -0.28 6.81
N VAL A 259 -14.92 0.78 7.57
CA VAL A 259 -14.53 0.90 8.98
C VAL A 259 -15.08 -0.26 9.80
N ILE A 260 -16.36 -0.60 9.66
CA ILE A 260 -16.98 -1.74 10.35
C ILE A 260 -16.22 -3.03 10.01
N LEU A 261 -15.95 -3.30 8.73
CA LEU A 261 -15.20 -4.48 8.32
C LEU A 261 -13.80 -4.52 8.92
N LEU A 262 -13.07 -3.40 8.92
CA LEU A 262 -11.70 -3.33 9.46
C LEU A 262 -11.64 -3.64 10.96
N PHE A 263 -12.71 -3.38 11.72
CA PHE A 263 -12.82 -3.81 13.12
C PHE A 263 -13.27 -5.27 13.25
N LEU A 264 -14.09 -5.77 12.32
CA LEU A 264 -14.66 -7.13 12.40
C LEU A 264 -13.77 -8.23 11.79
N GLN A 265 -12.79 -7.87 10.97
CA GLN A 265 -11.97 -8.85 10.25
C GLN A 265 -11.05 -9.70 11.17
N GLY A 266 -10.76 -9.23 12.38
CA GLY A 266 -9.98 -9.98 13.36
C GLY A 266 -8.46 -9.69 13.37
N SER A 267 -7.91 -8.92 12.41
CA SER A 267 -6.49 -8.54 12.42
C SER A 267 -6.28 -7.18 13.10
N ASP A 268 -5.29 -7.10 13.99
CA ASP A 268 -4.86 -5.84 14.61
C ASP A 268 -4.38 -4.81 13.57
N GLY A 269 -3.86 -5.30 12.43
CA GLY A 269 -3.50 -4.45 11.29
C GLY A 269 -4.66 -3.65 10.73
N GLY A 270 -5.87 -4.23 10.67
CA GLY A 270 -7.07 -3.53 10.22
C GLY A 270 -7.52 -2.42 11.17
N VAL A 271 -7.47 -2.70 12.47
CA VAL A 271 -7.78 -1.68 13.50
C VAL A 271 -6.80 -0.51 13.40
N MET A 272 -5.51 -0.79 13.22
CA MET A 272 -4.49 0.24 13.05
C MET A 272 -4.71 1.06 11.77
N VAL A 273 -4.99 0.42 10.64
CA VAL A 273 -5.30 1.08 9.37
C VAL A 273 -6.48 2.04 9.53
N ALA A 274 -7.60 1.57 10.11
CA ALA A 274 -8.77 2.40 10.36
C ALA A 274 -8.45 3.60 11.26
N SER A 275 -7.75 3.36 12.37
CA SER A 275 -7.42 4.39 13.37
C SER A 275 -6.51 5.47 12.79
N VAL A 276 -5.42 5.08 12.11
CA VAL A 276 -4.45 6.02 11.52
C VAL A 276 -5.12 6.86 10.42
N ALA A 277 -5.83 6.23 9.49
CA ALA A 277 -6.46 6.94 8.39
C ALA A 277 -7.54 7.92 8.85
N LEU A 278 -8.42 7.50 9.77
CA LEU A 278 -9.44 8.37 10.35
C LEU A 278 -8.81 9.53 11.13
N TRP A 279 -7.78 9.25 11.95
CA TRP A 279 -7.09 10.30 12.70
C TRP A 279 -6.48 11.35 11.76
N MET A 280 -5.86 10.94 10.67
CA MET A 280 -5.32 11.87 9.66
C MET A 280 -6.42 12.69 8.98
N CYS A 281 -7.59 12.10 8.69
CA CYS A 281 -8.75 12.83 8.17
C CYS A 281 -9.24 13.89 9.16
N PHE A 282 -9.41 13.54 10.42
CA PHE A 282 -9.79 14.49 11.48
C PHE A 282 -8.74 15.59 11.66
N TRP A 283 -7.44 15.24 11.62
CA TRP A 283 -6.38 16.25 11.68
C TRP A 283 -6.42 17.23 10.52
N SER A 284 -6.63 16.75 9.32
CA SER A 284 -6.74 17.55 8.09
C SER A 284 -7.97 18.46 8.12
N SER A 285 -9.09 17.97 8.66
CA SER A 285 -10.38 18.68 8.73
C SER A 285 -10.50 19.66 9.92
N ARG A 286 -9.47 19.77 10.79
CA ARG A 286 -9.53 20.60 12.02
C ARG A 286 -9.92 22.06 11.83
N LYS A 287 -9.75 22.59 10.62
CA LYS A 287 -10.15 23.95 10.23
C LYS A 287 -11.44 23.99 9.38
N LYS A 288 -12.01 22.83 9.00
CA LYS A 288 -13.12 22.68 8.05
C LYS A 288 -14.32 22.06 8.75
N THR A 289 -15.28 22.89 9.19
CA THR A 289 -16.42 22.45 10.02
C THR A 289 -17.28 21.40 9.32
N LYS A 290 -17.68 21.65 8.07
CA LYS A 290 -18.51 20.70 7.29
C LYS A 290 -17.85 19.32 7.17
N LEU A 291 -16.55 19.30 6.86
CA LEU A 291 -15.81 18.03 6.72
C LEU A 291 -15.65 17.31 8.05
N TRP A 292 -15.39 18.05 9.14
CA TRP A 292 -15.32 17.46 10.48
C TRP A 292 -16.65 16.81 10.88
N GLU A 293 -17.77 17.48 10.64
CA GLU A 293 -19.10 16.95 10.93
C GLU A 293 -19.41 15.72 10.08
N ALA A 294 -19.07 15.73 8.78
CA ALA A 294 -19.24 14.59 7.91
C ALA A 294 -18.44 13.36 8.40
N LEU A 295 -17.21 13.55 8.89
CA LEU A 295 -16.40 12.50 9.50
C LEU A 295 -16.99 11.98 10.82
N LEU A 296 -17.57 12.87 11.64
CA LEU A 296 -18.29 12.45 12.85
C LEU A 296 -19.52 11.60 12.53
N PHE A 297 -20.29 11.96 11.50
CA PHE A 297 -21.41 11.14 11.04
C PHE A 297 -20.96 9.76 10.56
N LEU A 298 -19.87 9.69 9.79
CA LEU A 298 -19.27 8.43 9.37
C LEU A 298 -18.88 7.57 10.58
N LEU A 299 -18.18 8.14 11.55
CA LEU A 299 -17.74 7.43 12.76
C LEU A 299 -18.93 6.98 13.61
N THR A 300 -19.94 7.85 13.78
CA THR A 300 -21.18 7.49 14.49
C THR A 300 -21.91 6.35 13.81
N GLY A 301 -22.00 6.39 12.47
CA GLY A 301 -22.56 5.29 11.67
C GLY A 301 -21.81 3.97 11.88
N ALA A 302 -20.47 4.01 11.92
CA ALA A 302 -19.66 2.84 12.21
C ALA A 302 -19.89 2.32 13.65
N CYS A 303 -19.99 3.21 14.64
CA CYS A 303 -20.30 2.84 16.01
C CYS A 303 -21.67 2.15 16.12
N VAL A 304 -22.69 2.69 15.46
CA VAL A 304 -24.04 2.08 15.43
C VAL A 304 -24.00 0.71 14.74
N GLY A 305 -23.31 0.59 13.60
CA GLY A 305 -23.14 -0.68 12.89
C GLY A 305 -22.46 -1.75 13.75
N MET A 306 -21.38 -1.39 14.42
CA MET A 306 -20.66 -2.28 15.35
C MET A 306 -21.51 -2.70 16.55
N LEU A 307 -22.27 -1.76 17.12
CA LEU A 307 -23.21 -2.03 18.20
C LEU A 307 -24.28 -3.03 17.77
N LEU A 308 -24.92 -2.81 16.63
CA LEU A 308 -25.97 -3.70 16.10
C LEU A 308 -25.41 -5.08 15.79
N TRP A 309 -24.23 -5.15 15.15
CA TRP A 309 -23.57 -6.42 14.86
C TRP A 309 -23.21 -7.18 16.14
N GLY A 310 -22.51 -6.53 17.07
CA GLY A 310 -22.05 -7.16 18.32
C GLY A 310 -23.20 -7.69 19.16
N LYS A 311 -24.27 -6.89 19.33
CA LYS A 311 -25.48 -7.31 20.05
C LYS A 311 -26.21 -8.44 19.33
N GLY A 312 -26.33 -8.36 17.99
CA GLY A 312 -26.98 -9.40 17.19
C GLY A 312 -26.24 -10.73 17.21
N MET A 313 -24.89 -10.71 17.13
CA MET A 313 -24.08 -11.94 17.20
C MET A 313 -24.05 -12.54 18.60
N GLN A 314 -24.02 -11.72 19.64
CA GLN A 314 -24.10 -12.19 21.03
C GLN A 314 -25.44 -12.87 21.30
N SER A 315 -26.57 -12.32 20.83
CA SER A 315 -27.87 -12.93 20.97
C SER A 315 -28.03 -14.28 20.25
N ARG A 316 -27.25 -14.49 19.17
CA ARG A 316 -27.20 -15.76 18.41
C ARG A 316 -26.19 -16.76 18.98
N GLY A 317 -25.37 -16.40 19.98
CA GLY A 317 -24.29 -17.24 20.50
C GLY A 317 -23.14 -17.48 19.53
N THR A 318 -23.03 -16.67 18.44
CA THR A 318 -22.03 -16.85 17.39
C THR A 318 -20.85 -15.86 17.50
N PHE A 319 -20.87 -14.94 18.46
CA PHE A 319 -19.86 -13.89 18.62
C PHE A 319 -18.44 -14.46 18.75
N ASP A 320 -18.25 -15.46 19.60
CA ASP A 320 -16.95 -16.06 19.89
C ASP A 320 -16.41 -16.92 18.75
N ILE A 321 -17.28 -17.41 17.88
CA ILE A 321 -16.95 -18.29 16.76
C ILE A 321 -16.45 -17.50 15.55
N LEU A 322 -16.96 -16.27 15.37
CA LEU A 322 -16.71 -15.45 14.18
C LEU A 322 -15.49 -14.52 14.31
N LEU A 323 -14.92 -14.40 15.50
CA LEU A 323 -13.78 -13.52 15.77
C LEU A 323 -12.64 -14.28 16.43
N GLN A 324 -11.43 -14.05 15.89
CA GLN A 324 -10.19 -14.52 16.48
C GLN A 324 -9.90 -13.80 17.81
N ASP A 325 -9.34 -14.51 18.77
CA ASP A 325 -8.87 -13.92 20.02
C ASP A 325 -7.76 -12.87 19.77
N GLY A 326 -7.97 -11.68 20.35
CA GLY A 326 -7.02 -10.57 20.16
C GLY A 326 -7.63 -9.22 20.54
N ILE A 327 -6.93 -8.15 20.19
CA ILE A 327 -7.40 -6.77 20.40
C ILE A 327 -8.67 -6.52 19.59
N ALA A 328 -8.73 -6.99 18.36
CA ALA A 328 -9.87 -6.84 17.47
C ALA A 328 -11.17 -7.43 18.08
N LYS A 329 -11.11 -8.63 18.69
CA LYS A 329 -12.26 -9.25 19.38
C LYS A 329 -12.72 -8.41 20.58
N ARG A 330 -11.79 -7.90 21.38
CA ARG A 330 -12.11 -7.03 22.53
C ARG A 330 -12.78 -5.73 22.08
N LEU A 331 -12.28 -5.14 20.99
CA LEU A 331 -12.85 -3.93 20.41
C LEU A 331 -14.18 -4.18 19.68
N ALA A 332 -14.50 -5.41 19.28
CA ALA A 332 -15.78 -5.76 18.68
C ALA A 332 -16.92 -5.88 19.71
N ALA A 333 -16.61 -5.86 21.01
CA ALA A 333 -17.61 -5.88 22.08
C ALA A 333 -18.50 -4.63 22.01
N TRP A 334 -19.83 -4.84 21.95
CA TRP A 334 -20.81 -3.77 21.68
C TRP A 334 -20.85 -2.65 22.72
N GLN A 335 -20.49 -2.94 23.98
CA GLN A 335 -20.50 -1.97 25.08
C GLN A 335 -19.57 -0.77 24.81
N GLY A 336 -18.37 -1.04 24.29
CA GLY A 336 -17.42 0.01 23.92
C GLY A 336 -17.96 0.91 22.81
N TRP A 337 -18.64 0.33 21.83
CA TRP A 337 -19.24 1.07 20.72
C TRP A 337 -20.45 1.90 21.15
N LEU A 338 -21.24 1.42 22.09
CA LEU A 338 -22.31 2.23 22.69
C LEU A 338 -21.75 3.48 23.37
N LEU A 339 -20.69 3.32 24.17
CA LEU A 339 -20.04 4.44 24.83
C LEU A 339 -19.44 5.42 23.79
N LEU A 340 -18.74 4.91 22.78
CA LEU A 340 -18.14 5.74 21.73
C LEU A 340 -19.23 6.48 20.92
N ALA A 341 -20.35 5.83 20.58
CA ALA A 341 -21.48 6.46 19.92
C ALA A 341 -22.06 7.61 20.77
N ALA A 342 -22.27 7.36 22.08
CA ALA A 342 -22.74 8.38 23.00
C ALA A 342 -21.77 9.59 23.10
N VAL A 343 -20.47 9.32 23.18
CA VAL A 343 -19.43 10.37 23.16
C VAL A 343 -19.45 11.15 21.85
N CYS A 344 -19.57 10.49 20.69
CA CYS A 344 -19.68 11.15 19.39
C CYS A 344 -20.93 12.04 19.30
N LEU A 345 -22.07 11.55 19.74
CA LEU A 345 -23.33 12.32 19.75
C LEU A 345 -23.27 13.52 20.70
N LEU A 346 -22.74 13.33 21.91
CA LEU A 346 -22.52 14.43 22.87
C LEU A 346 -21.56 15.48 22.26
N PHE A 347 -20.46 15.02 21.65
CA PHE A 347 -19.53 15.91 20.99
C PHE A 347 -20.20 16.68 19.83
N CYS A 348 -21.02 16.03 19.02
CA CYS A 348 -21.81 16.69 17.95
C CYS A 348 -22.72 17.77 18.55
N GLY A 349 -23.45 17.48 19.65
CA GLY A 349 -24.30 18.45 20.31
C GLY A 349 -23.53 19.66 20.85
N VAL A 350 -22.46 19.42 21.59
CA VAL A 350 -21.58 20.48 22.11
C VAL A 350 -20.96 21.29 20.97
N HIS A 351 -20.47 20.61 19.94
CA HIS A 351 -19.87 21.24 18.79
C HIS A 351 -20.87 22.12 18.02
N HIS A 352 -22.12 21.72 17.91
CA HIS A 352 -23.17 22.50 17.22
C HIS A 352 -23.44 23.83 17.91
N VAL A 353 -23.47 23.86 19.23
CA VAL A 353 -23.82 25.06 20.05
C VAL A 353 -22.63 26.03 20.17
N LEU A 354 -21.38 25.57 20.04
CA LEU A 354 -20.21 26.42 20.23
C LEU A 354 -19.99 27.42 19.09
N PRO A 355 -19.48 28.64 19.36
CA PRO A 355 -19.01 29.56 18.32
C PRO A 355 -17.77 28.98 17.60
N GLU A 356 -17.58 29.34 16.32
CA GLU A 356 -16.56 28.74 15.44
C GLU A 356 -15.12 28.76 16.01
N LYS A 357 -14.75 29.83 16.69
CA LYS A 357 -13.42 29.93 17.34
C LYS A 357 -13.22 28.86 18.41
N LYS A 358 -14.24 28.59 19.23
CA LYS A 358 -14.22 27.55 20.28
C LYS A 358 -14.32 26.13 19.67
N LYS A 359 -15.06 25.95 18.58
CA LYS A 359 -15.12 24.68 17.83
C LYS A 359 -13.72 24.23 17.40
N ARG A 360 -12.93 25.15 16.82
CA ARG A 360 -11.56 24.84 16.39
C ARG A 360 -10.66 24.42 17.56
N THR A 361 -10.73 25.13 18.68
CA THR A 361 -9.96 24.79 19.88
C THR A 361 -10.35 23.42 20.42
N LEU A 362 -11.65 23.10 20.46
CA LEU A 362 -12.17 21.80 20.89
C LEU A 362 -11.65 20.67 19.99
N ARG A 363 -11.72 20.82 18.66
CA ARG A 363 -11.21 19.83 17.69
C ARG A 363 -9.73 19.55 17.92
N ILE A 364 -8.92 20.59 18.07
CA ILE A 364 -7.49 20.46 18.32
C ILE A 364 -7.24 19.77 19.67
N GLY A 365 -7.98 20.12 20.72
CA GLY A 365 -7.88 19.49 22.04
C GLY A 365 -8.19 17.99 21.99
N VAL A 366 -9.25 17.58 21.27
CA VAL A 366 -9.62 16.18 21.10
C VAL A 366 -8.53 15.41 20.34
N LEU A 367 -7.94 15.99 19.29
CA LEU A 367 -6.87 15.35 18.52
C LEU A 367 -5.60 15.14 19.34
N TYR A 368 -5.17 16.14 20.10
CA TYR A 368 -4.02 15.97 21.00
C TYR A 368 -4.34 15.02 22.16
N GLY A 369 -5.54 15.11 22.74
CA GLY A 369 -5.99 14.18 23.78
C GLY A 369 -6.01 12.73 23.30
N SER A 370 -6.46 12.48 22.05
CA SER A 370 -6.43 11.14 21.47
C SER A 370 -5.02 10.60 21.24
N LEU A 371 -4.05 11.46 20.85
CA LEU A 371 -2.64 11.07 20.73
C LEU A 371 -2.03 10.73 22.10
N VAL A 372 -2.29 11.57 23.12
CA VAL A 372 -1.81 11.32 24.48
C VAL A 372 -2.39 10.03 25.03
N LEU A 373 -3.69 9.78 24.79
CA LEU A 373 -4.35 8.54 25.20
C LEU A 373 -3.75 7.33 24.48
N ALA A 374 -3.54 7.40 23.15
CA ALA A 374 -2.93 6.34 22.37
C ALA A 374 -1.50 6.06 22.85
N ALA A 375 -0.67 7.09 23.05
CA ALA A 375 0.68 6.96 23.59
C ALA A 375 0.67 6.35 25.00
N GLY A 376 -0.21 6.83 25.88
CA GLY A 376 -0.38 6.29 27.21
C GLY A 376 -0.79 4.82 27.23
N THR A 377 -1.70 4.42 26.30
CA THR A 377 -2.12 3.02 26.15
C THR A 377 -0.96 2.13 25.69
N VAL A 378 -0.15 2.60 24.73
CA VAL A 378 1.04 1.87 24.25
C VAL A 378 2.06 1.74 25.37
N ILE A 379 2.35 2.82 26.10
CA ILE A 379 3.30 2.81 27.24
C ILE A 379 2.79 1.87 28.33
N TRP A 380 1.51 1.97 28.71
CA TRP A 380 0.90 1.06 29.69
C TRP A 380 1.00 -0.40 29.26
N TYR A 381 0.73 -0.69 27.98
CA TYR A 381 0.84 -2.03 27.43
C TYR A 381 2.28 -2.55 27.52
N ILE A 382 3.28 -1.73 27.14
CA ILE A 382 4.71 -2.07 27.25
C ILE A 382 5.10 -2.33 28.72
N LEU A 383 4.68 -1.46 29.63
CA LEU A 383 4.97 -1.60 31.06
C LEU A 383 4.30 -2.85 31.67
N LYS A 384 3.08 -3.16 31.26
CA LYS A 384 2.37 -4.37 31.69
C LYS A 384 3.08 -5.65 31.20
N GLN A 385 3.77 -5.57 30.07
CA GLN A 385 4.55 -6.67 29.52
C GLN A 385 5.96 -6.78 30.15
N GLN A 386 6.35 -5.89 31.07
CA GLN A 386 7.61 -6.01 31.81
C GLN A 386 7.57 -7.28 32.66
N GLY A 387 8.38 -8.29 32.27
CA GLY A 387 8.37 -9.65 32.83
C GLY A 387 7.80 -10.73 31.91
N SER A 388 7.09 -10.39 30.84
CA SER A 388 6.77 -11.32 29.78
C SER A 388 7.93 -11.41 28.78
N ASN A 389 8.19 -12.62 28.28
CA ASN A 389 9.21 -12.83 27.26
C ASN A 389 8.83 -12.02 25.99
N PHE A 390 9.70 -11.10 25.53
CA PHE A 390 9.50 -10.34 24.29
C PHE A 390 9.15 -11.23 23.10
N ALA A 391 9.60 -12.48 23.10
CA ALA A 391 9.28 -13.47 22.08
C ALA A 391 7.76 -13.71 21.92
N GLU A 392 6.97 -13.59 22.99
CA GLU A 392 5.51 -13.79 22.96
C GLU A 392 4.73 -12.54 22.56
N TRP A 393 5.41 -11.39 22.42
CA TRP A 393 4.77 -10.12 22.09
C TRP A 393 4.16 -10.13 20.69
N GLY A 394 2.98 -9.47 20.56
CA GLY A 394 2.30 -9.27 19.28
C GLY A 394 1.94 -10.58 18.56
N ASN A 395 1.39 -11.56 19.27
CA ASN A 395 1.13 -12.90 18.74
C ASN A 395 2.39 -13.57 18.19
N ARG A 396 3.47 -13.57 19.01
CA ARG A 396 4.80 -14.13 18.71
C ARG A 396 5.60 -13.41 17.61
N ARG A 397 5.18 -12.23 17.16
CA ARG A 397 5.97 -11.40 16.24
C ARG A 397 7.31 -11.01 16.84
N GLY A 398 7.37 -10.79 18.17
CA GLY A 398 8.61 -10.51 18.88
C GLY A 398 9.68 -11.58 18.64
N ARG A 399 9.30 -12.87 18.62
CA ARG A 399 10.20 -13.98 18.30
C ARG A 399 10.70 -13.91 16.86
N LEU A 400 9.81 -13.64 15.90
CA LEU A 400 10.20 -13.47 14.49
C LEU A 400 11.18 -12.29 14.31
N TRP A 401 10.97 -11.20 15.03
CA TRP A 401 11.86 -10.04 14.98
C TRP A 401 13.22 -10.33 15.59
N GLN A 402 13.28 -11.06 16.71
CA GLN A 402 14.54 -11.53 17.30
C GLN A 402 15.29 -12.43 16.34
N MET A 403 14.61 -13.38 15.70
CA MET A 403 15.22 -14.30 14.74
C MET A 403 15.73 -13.57 13.50
N ALA A 404 14.95 -12.63 12.96
CA ALA A 404 15.38 -11.77 11.85
C ALA A 404 16.65 -10.98 12.22
N TRP A 405 16.66 -10.36 13.42
CA TRP A 405 17.83 -9.60 13.88
C TRP A 405 19.06 -10.50 14.11
N GLN A 406 18.89 -11.66 14.73
CA GLN A 406 19.97 -12.63 14.92
C GLN A 406 20.53 -13.11 13.57
N GLY A 407 19.65 -13.46 12.63
CA GLY A 407 20.06 -13.85 11.27
C GLY A 407 20.85 -12.76 10.57
N PHE A 408 20.40 -11.49 10.67
CA PHE A 408 21.15 -10.36 10.14
C PHE A 408 22.54 -10.19 10.78
N CYS A 409 22.65 -10.32 12.10
CA CYS A 409 23.93 -10.20 12.82
C CYS A 409 24.92 -11.29 12.42
N GLN A 410 24.44 -12.51 12.19
CA GLN A 410 25.28 -13.67 11.81
C GLN A 410 25.67 -13.67 10.33
N GLY A 411 25.00 -12.90 9.49
CA GLY A 411 25.29 -12.78 8.07
C GLY A 411 26.70 -12.21 7.79
N ASP A 412 27.27 -12.63 6.68
CA ASP A 412 28.51 -12.06 6.13
C ASP A 412 28.31 -10.63 5.61
N LEU A 413 29.37 -9.94 5.18
CA LEU A 413 29.31 -8.57 4.70
C LEU A 413 28.39 -8.42 3.46
N ARG A 414 28.43 -9.39 2.53
CA ARG A 414 27.57 -9.41 1.35
C ARG A 414 26.11 -9.52 1.75
N GLN A 415 25.78 -10.44 2.65
CA GLN A 415 24.42 -10.63 3.15
C GLN A 415 23.93 -9.42 3.94
N LYS A 416 24.77 -8.75 4.72
CA LYS A 416 24.42 -7.50 5.41
C LYS A 416 24.13 -6.36 4.44
N LEU A 417 24.88 -6.26 3.33
CA LEU A 417 24.69 -5.19 2.35
C LEU A 417 23.57 -5.48 1.35
N LEU A 418 23.56 -6.68 0.74
CA LEU A 418 22.66 -7.06 -0.36
C LEU A 418 21.55 -8.03 0.06
N GLY A 419 21.62 -8.61 1.27
CA GLY A 419 20.65 -9.58 1.77
C GLY A 419 20.86 -10.99 1.21
N ALA A 420 19.87 -11.84 1.49
CA ALA A 420 19.83 -13.24 1.06
C ALA A 420 19.24 -13.43 -0.36
N GLY A 421 18.53 -12.45 -0.85
CA GLY A 421 17.71 -12.47 -2.06
C GLY A 421 16.26 -12.14 -1.73
N PRO A 422 15.54 -11.42 -2.60
CA PRO A 422 14.11 -11.16 -2.41
C PRO A 422 13.33 -12.45 -2.15
N ASP A 423 12.47 -12.42 -1.13
CA ASP A 423 11.63 -13.56 -0.70
C ASP A 423 12.40 -14.82 -0.24
N CYS A 424 13.68 -14.69 0.14
CA CYS A 424 14.53 -15.80 0.61
C CYS A 424 14.64 -15.89 2.15
N PHE A 425 13.75 -15.20 2.87
CA PHE A 425 13.77 -15.10 4.34
C PHE A 425 13.82 -16.46 5.04
N ALA A 426 12.89 -17.38 4.69
CA ALA A 426 12.81 -18.71 5.33
C ALA A 426 14.03 -19.56 5.04
N GLY A 427 14.45 -19.63 3.78
CA GLY A 427 15.64 -20.39 3.37
C GLY A 427 16.91 -19.91 4.07
N TYR A 428 17.08 -18.58 4.16
CA TYR A 428 18.23 -17.98 4.83
C TYR A 428 18.24 -18.24 6.33
N LEU A 429 17.15 -17.93 7.04
CA LEU A 429 17.10 -18.13 8.49
C LEU A 429 17.24 -19.61 8.88
N GLY A 430 16.69 -20.52 8.06
CA GLY A 430 16.83 -21.95 8.24
C GLY A 430 18.29 -22.46 8.16
N GLN A 431 19.15 -21.76 7.41
CA GLN A 431 20.59 -22.11 7.32
C GLN A 431 21.44 -21.47 8.42
N VAL A 432 21.11 -20.23 8.80
CA VAL A 432 21.99 -19.41 9.66
C VAL A 432 21.69 -19.61 11.14
N LEU A 433 20.44 -19.92 11.50
CA LEU A 433 20.08 -20.08 12.91
C LEU A 433 20.22 -21.52 13.40
N PRO A 434 20.68 -21.72 14.65
CA PRO A 434 20.75 -23.04 15.25
C PRO A 434 19.37 -23.72 15.30
N GLY A 435 19.30 -25.00 14.89
CA GLY A 435 18.04 -25.76 14.83
C GLY A 435 17.35 -25.77 13.44
N GLY A 436 17.93 -25.10 12.45
CA GLY A 436 17.49 -25.19 11.06
C GLY A 436 16.08 -24.60 10.80
N THR A 437 15.33 -25.24 9.93
CA THR A 437 14.02 -24.77 9.43
C THR A 437 12.89 -24.84 10.47
N VAL A 438 13.10 -25.44 11.64
CA VAL A 438 12.06 -25.53 12.67
C VAL A 438 12.05 -24.23 13.48
N LEU A 439 11.44 -23.20 12.92
CA LEU A 439 11.27 -21.92 13.58
C LEU A 439 10.42 -22.02 14.86
N PHE A 440 9.55 -23.03 14.92
CA PHE A 440 8.70 -23.32 16.08
C PHE A 440 8.57 -24.83 16.25
N ASP A 441 9.26 -25.40 17.24
CA ASP A 441 9.24 -26.81 17.58
C ASP A 441 8.09 -27.19 18.53
N LYS A 442 7.46 -26.20 19.19
CA LYS A 442 6.37 -26.41 20.14
C LYS A 442 5.31 -25.30 20.06
N GLY A 443 4.06 -25.65 20.36
CA GLY A 443 2.92 -24.74 20.44
C GLY A 443 2.17 -24.56 19.13
N TYR A 444 1.32 -23.53 19.07
CA TYR A 444 0.37 -23.26 17.97
C TYR A 444 1.02 -23.19 16.57
N PHE A 445 2.27 -22.76 16.47
CA PHE A 445 3.00 -22.65 15.22
C PHE A 445 3.98 -23.82 14.98
N ALA A 446 3.87 -24.93 15.73
CA ALA A 446 4.73 -26.08 15.57
C ALA A 446 4.75 -26.57 14.11
N GLY A 447 5.94 -26.72 13.54
CA GLY A 447 6.10 -27.13 12.14
C GLY A 447 5.81 -26.04 11.08
N SER A 448 5.42 -24.82 11.47
CA SER A 448 5.18 -23.73 10.52
C SER A 448 6.49 -23.11 10.05
N ILE A 449 6.60 -22.86 8.74
CA ILE A 449 7.71 -22.13 8.12
C ILE A 449 7.25 -20.70 7.89
N PHE A 450 7.95 -19.73 8.51
CA PHE A 450 7.65 -18.30 8.29
C PHE A 450 8.51 -17.75 7.17
N THR A 451 7.86 -17.22 6.15
CA THR A 451 8.49 -16.65 4.96
C THR A 451 8.83 -15.17 5.10
N ASN A 452 8.41 -14.54 6.20
CA ASN A 452 8.64 -13.12 6.49
C ASN A 452 8.60 -12.83 7.98
N ALA A 453 9.09 -11.66 8.40
CA ALA A 453 9.13 -11.22 9.79
C ALA A 453 7.81 -10.65 10.33
N HIS A 454 6.72 -10.62 9.57
CA HIS A 454 5.55 -9.79 9.86
C HIS A 454 5.93 -8.32 10.19
N ASN A 455 6.97 -7.84 9.52
CA ASN A 455 7.49 -6.47 9.53
C ASN A 455 8.24 -6.29 8.21
N GLU A 456 7.75 -5.42 7.33
CA GLU A 456 8.33 -5.25 6.00
C GLU A 456 9.79 -4.77 6.04
N TRP A 457 10.14 -3.94 7.02
CA TRP A 457 11.47 -3.40 7.18
C TRP A 457 12.50 -4.47 7.56
N LEU A 458 12.14 -5.33 8.52
CA LEU A 458 12.99 -6.46 8.91
C LEU A 458 13.04 -7.54 7.81
N THR A 459 11.92 -7.79 7.14
CA THR A 459 11.89 -8.70 6.00
C THR A 459 12.78 -8.18 4.86
N THR A 460 12.70 -6.88 4.56
CA THR A 460 13.57 -6.24 3.56
C THR A 460 15.04 -6.28 3.96
N LEU A 461 15.34 -6.12 5.26
CA LEU A 461 16.70 -6.21 5.81
C LEU A 461 17.33 -7.60 5.57
N ILE A 462 16.58 -8.65 5.80
CA ILE A 462 17.05 -10.03 5.54
C ILE A 462 17.13 -10.30 4.04
N ASN A 463 16.11 -9.92 3.29
CA ASN A 463 16.01 -10.27 1.88
C ASN A 463 16.93 -9.41 0.98
N MET A 464 17.07 -8.11 1.26
CA MET A 464 17.77 -7.15 0.39
C MET A 464 18.87 -6.35 1.11
N GLY A 465 19.16 -6.67 2.37
CA GLY A 465 20.20 -6.04 3.17
C GLY A 465 19.95 -4.55 3.47
N VAL A 466 20.98 -3.90 4.00
CA VAL A 466 20.94 -2.47 4.35
C VAL A 466 20.65 -1.60 3.13
N LEU A 467 21.22 -1.95 1.95
CA LEU A 467 20.98 -1.19 0.73
C LEU A 467 19.52 -1.23 0.31
N GLY A 468 18.87 -2.39 0.43
CA GLY A 468 17.43 -2.53 0.18
C GLY A 468 16.57 -1.70 1.13
N VAL A 469 16.88 -1.73 2.44
CA VAL A 469 16.16 -0.93 3.45
C VAL A 469 16.33 0.57 3.20
N VAL A 470 17.55 1.03 2.89
CA VAL A 470 17.82 2.45 2.60
C VAL A 470 17.07 2.89 1.34
N ALA A 471 17.07 2.06 0.27
CA ALA A 471 16.33 2.35 -0.95
C ALA A 471 14.82 2.37 -0.70
N TYR A 472 14.29 1.43 0.09
CA TYR A 472 12.88 1.40 0.47
C TYR A 472 12.49 2.62 1.30
N ALA A 473 13.29 2.99 2.32
CA ALA A 473 13.09 4.21 3.10
C ALA A 473 13.14 5.48 2.24
N ALA A 474 14.02 5.51 1.24
CA ALA A 474 14.12 6.64 0.32
C ALA A 474 12.83 6.85 -0.48
N VAL A 475 12.08 5.79 -0.82
CA VAL A 475 10.76 5.91 -1.49
C VAL A 475 9.81 6.72 -0.60
N PHE A 476 9.68 6.36 0.67
CA PHE A 476 8.79 7.07 1.61
C PHE A 476 9.26 8.50 1.88
N PHE A 477 10.54 8.68 2.16
CA PHE A 477 11.09 9.98 2.51
C PHE A 477 10.99 10.98 1.35
N THR A 478 11.36 10.56 0.14
CA THR A 478 11.30 11.43 -1.04
C THR A 478 9.88 11.75 -1.44
N ALA A 479 8.96 10.78 -1.36
CA ALA A 479 7.54 10.98 -1.63
C ALA A 479 6.92 11.93 -0.60
N PHE A 480 7.16 11.72 0.71
CA PHE A 480 6.66 12.60 1.76
C PHE A 480 7.17 14.03 1.58
N ARG A 481 8.47 14.20 1.28
CA ARG A 481 9.07 15.53 1.05
C ARG A 481 8.46 16.22 -0.18
N LYS A 482 8.34 15.48 -1.30
CA LYS A 482 7.84 16.02 -2.57
C LYS A 482 6.36 16.37 -2.52
N TYR A 483 5.53 15.50 -1.88
CA TYR A 483 4.07 15.64 -1.85
C TYR A 483 3.53 16.15 -0.52
N ARG A 484 4.32 16.87 0.26
CA ARG A 484 3.98 17.35 1.62
C ARG A 484 2.62 18.05 1.70
N GLY A 485 2.18 18.74 0.65
CA GLY A 485 0.87 19.41 0.58
C GLY A 485 -0.29 18.51 0.10
N ASN A 486 0.00 17.34 -0.46
CA ASN A 486 -1.02 16.46 -1.01
C ASN A 486 -1.59 15.53 0.06
N PHE A 487 -2.86 15.76 0.42
CA PHE A 487 -3.53 15.03 1.50
C PHE A 487 -3.63 13.52 1.22
N MET A 488 -4.04 13.14 0.01
CA MET A 488 -4.19 11.73 -0.39
C MET A 488 -2.86 10.99 -0.29
N THR A 489 -1.79 11.58 -0.83
CA THR A 489 -0.45 10.96 -0.80
C THR A 489 0.07 10.80 0.63
N ASN A 490 -0.11 11.82 1.48
CA ASN A 490 0.31 11.73 2.87
C ASN A 490 -0.46 10.64 3.62
N MET A 491 -1.79 10.55 3.43
CA MET A 491 -2.58 9.47 4.02
C MET A 491 -2.11 8.10 3.56
N LEU A 492 -1.88 7.92 2.26
CA LEU A 492 -1.36 6.67 1.69
C LEU A 492 -0.02 6.28 2.33
N LEU A 493 0.95 7.21 2.37
CA LEU A 493 2.29 6.97 2.94
C LEU A 493 2.24 6.61 4.43
N PHE A 494 1.46 7.36 5.22
CA PHE A 494 1.37 7.11 6.65
C PHE A 494 0.61 5.81 6.96
N THR A 495 -0.53 5.56 6.31
CA THR A 495 -1.35 4.38 6.61
C THR A 495 -0.63 3.10 6.18
N TYR A 496 -0.07 3.08 4.95
CA TYR A 496 0.71 1.94 4.49
C TYR A 496 2.01 1.79 5.29
N GLY A 497 2.73 2.90 5.57
CA GLY A 497 3.95 2.90 6.37
C GLY A 497 3.75 2.37 7.79
N MET A 498 2.67 2.75 8.46
CA MET A 498 2.33 2.18 9.78
C MET A 498 1.97 0.70 9.69
N HIS A 499 1.20 0.30 8.67
CA HIS A 499 0.87 -1.10 8.44
C HIS A 499 2.13 -1.95 8.16
N SER A 500 3.11 -1.42 7.43
CA SER A 500 4.37 -2.10 7.11
C SER A 500 5.22 -2.45 8.34
N LEU A 501 5.03 -1.78 9.48
CA LEU A 501 5.73 -2.09 10.74
C LEU A 501 5.27 -3.39 11.39
N ILE A 502 4.06 -3.86 11.08
CA ILE A 502 3.45 -5.05 11.70
C ILE A 502 2.91 -6.06 10.69
N SER A 503 3.23 -5.89 9.41
CA SER A 503 2.73 -6.72 8.32
C SER A 503 3.82 -6.97 7.27
N PHE A 504 3.44 -7.39 6.09
CA PHE A 504 4.34 -7.84 5.03
C PHE A 504 3.85 -7.38 3.66
N GLN A 505 4.76 -7.33 2.68
CA GLN A 505 4.43 -7.10 1.28
C GLN A 505 3.79 -8.34 0.67
N GLN A 506 2.83 -8.10 -0.20
CA GLN A 506 2.17 -9.13 -1.01
C GLN A 506 1.48 -8.49 -2.23
N VAL A 507 1.04 -9.31 -3.18
CA VAL A 507 0.50 -8.81 -4.48
C VAL A 507 -0.80 -8.01 -4.38
N LEU A 508 -1.47 -8.01 -3.21
CA LEU A 508 -2.71 -7.27 -2.98
C LEU A 508 -2.52 -5.92 -2.25
N ASN A 509 -1.30 -5.60 -1.81
CA ASN A 509 -1.01 -4.32 -1.17
C ASN A 509 0.11 -3.54 -1.85
N ALA A 510 1.31 -4.11 -1.98
CA ALA A 510 2.47 -3.40 -2.50
C ALA A 510 2.30 -2.92 -3.95
N PRO A 511 1.82 -3.72 -4.92
CA PRO A 511 1.55 -3.22 -6.27
C PRO A 511 0.56 -2.07 -6.31
N LEU A 512 -0.50 -2.09 -5.47
CA LEU A 512 -1.48 -1.01 -5.37
C LEU A 512 -0.84 0.26 -4.79
N PHE A 513 0.02 0.12 -3.77
CA PHE A 513 0.76 1.23 -3.18
C PHE A 513 1.65 1.92 -4.22
N PHE A 514 2.48 1.17 -4.94
CA PHE A 514 3.34 1.72 -5.99
C PHE A 514 2.53 2.31 -7.15
N LEU A 515 1.42 1.69 -7.55
CA LEU A 515 0.54 2.21 -8.58
C LEU A 515 -0.07 3.57 -8.19
N LEU A 516 -0.65 3.69 -6.98
CA LEU A 516 -1.23 4.94 -6.50
C LEU A 516 -0.16 6.03 -6.31
N LEU A 517 1.04 5.66 -5.86
CA LEU A 517 2.17 6.59 -5.76
C LEU A 517 2.57 7.12 -7.15
N GLY A 518 2.54 6.28 -8.19
CA GLY A 518 2.77 6.68 -9.57
C GLY A 518 1.69 7.65 -10.09
N ILE A 519 0.42 7.43 -9.74
CA ILE A 519 -0.67 8.36 -10.06
C ILE A 519 -0.47 9.72 -9.38
N CYS A 520 -0.01 9.73 -8.13
CA CYS A 520 0.32 10.96 -7.42
C CYS A 520 1.48 11.72 -8.09
N GLU A 521 2.49 11.00 -8.61
CA GLU A 521 3.60 11.60 -9.37
C GLU A 521 3.10 12.28 -10.64
N ALA A 522 2.21 11.62 -11.41
CA ALA A 522 1.62 12.20 -12.63
C ALA A 522 0.80 13.47 -12.36
N GLY A 523 0.02 13.50 -11.26
CA GLY A 523 -0.81 14.64 -10.89
C GLY A 523 -0.01 15.91 -10.62
N GLN A 524 1.14 15.80 -9.96
CA GLN A 524 2.03 16.94 -9.68
C GLN A 524 2.68 17.51 -10.94
N GLY A 525 2.95 16.66 -11.94
CA GLY A 525 3.47 17.11 -13.23
C GLY A 525 2.48 18.03 -13.96
N GLN A 526 1.18 17.73 -13.87
CA GLN A 526 0.12 18.53 -14.51
C GLN A 526 -0.12 19.88 -13.81
N GLU A 527 -0.07 19.92 -12.46
CA GLU A 527 -0.20 21.19 -11.72
C GLU A 527 0.95 22.17 -12.02
N LYS A 528 2.17 21.67 -12.24
CA LYS A 528 3.31 22.51 -12.62
C LYS A 528 3.16 23.08 -14.02
N LEU A 529 2.70 22.29 -15.00
CA LEU A 529 2.47 22.74 -16.36
C LEU A 529 1.41 23.85 -16.41
N HIS A 530 0.29 23.69 -15.70
CA HIS A 530 -0.76 24.71 -15.63
C HIS A 530 -0.30 26.03 -14.97
N ARG A 531 0.63 25.98 -14.01
CA ARG A 531 1.19 27.19 -13.39
C ARG A 531 2.14 27.93 -14.32
N THR A 532 2.97 27.21 -15.08
CA THR A 532 3.85 27.84 -16.08
C THR A 532 3.07 28.48 -17.20
N ASP A 533 2.01 27.85 -17.70
CA ASP A 533 1.16 28.40 -18.75
C ASP A 533 0.44 29.69 -18.28
N THR A 534 -0.06 29.71 -17.03
CA THR A 534 -0.70 30.90 -16.44
C THR A 534 0.28 32.03 -16.13
N ASP A 535 1.52 31.71 -15.78
CA ASP A 535 2.58 32.71 -15.55
C ASP A 535 3.08 33.31 -16.87
N GLU A 536 3.17 32.52 -17.96
CA GLU A 536 3.52 33.00 -19.31
C GLU A 536 2.39 33.87 -19.89
N GLU A 537 1.10 33.46 -19.77
CA GLU A 537 -0.02 34.30 -20.19
C GLU A 537 -0.12 35.61 -19.40
N SER A 538 0.26 35.63 -18.13
CA SER A 538 0.28 36.86 -17.32
C SER A 538 1.43 37.82 -17.67
N ILE A 539 2.51 37.31 -18.27
CA ILE A 539 3.65 38.13 -18.75
C ILE A 539 3.38 38.71 -20.14
N GLU A 540 2.61 37.99 -20.99
CA GLU A 540 2.21 38.53 -22.30
C GLU A 540 1.11 39.64 -22.24
N ILE A 541 0.39 39.75 -21.12
CA ILE A 541 -0.68 40.75 -20.92
C ILE A 541 -0.17 41.97 -20.12
N ALA A 542 1.04 41.95 -19.56
CA ALA A 542 1.67 43.07 -18.86
C ALA A 542 2.72 43.79 -19.71
#